data_cbab3787c5e0d24dfb369f41d119e1b4
#
_entry.id   cbab3787c5e0d24dfb369f41d119e1b4
#
_cell.length_a   1.000
_cell.length_b   1.000
_cell.length_c   1.000
_cell.angle_alpha   90.00
_cell.angle_beta   90.00
_cell.angle_gamma   90.00
#
_symmetry.space_group_name_H-M   'P 1'
#
loop_
_entity.id
_entity.type
_entity.pdbx_description
1 polymer ?
#
loop_
_entity_poly.entity_id
_entity_poly.type
_entity_poly.pdbx_seq_one_letter_code
_entity_poly.pdbx_strand_id
1 'polypeptide(L)'
;MTDLIIDDATIAAAERLLGIRYTESERAQMRDNLPAQIELGLRRRAVTLPNALPPATLFDPRLAGFTMPAQAATNIPRRAPALPDADADIAFAPVCHLSAWIAGGQLSAVRLTRIYLDRIRRFNPTLYCFATVTDALALAQAERADALLAAGTWLGPLHGVPYGAKDILDTAGIVTGWGAEPYAGRVPEHDATVIRRLHEAGAVLLGKTTVGALAFGDIWYGGRTRNPWNTEEGSSGSSAGSASAAAAGLAGFGIGSETLGSIVSPSARCGATGLRPTFGRVSRAGAMALCWSLDKIGPICRAVDDTALVLAAINGFDAVDDGSIAAPFGWDATRSAAGMRVGYNEADFTDPLDRAALDAVRRLGAAAVPLALPDLPYDALRHLLFAEAAAAFEELTLDDTDDTLTRQDPGAWPNSFRKARFLSAVDHIQLDRFRRRVMQEIDAIFRGVDVILAPASGGPMTTIGNMTGHPCLTIRSGFEELRTRQMPAFLHGAIKQADGPAFTVPHAITIMPPLFDEAAALTLGRALEASFAVAERRPPLG
;
A
#
# COMPACT_ATOMS: atom_id res chain seq x y z
N MET A 1 39.35 -7.25 -15.06
CA MET A 1 39.23 -6.29 -13.94
C MET A 1 40.43 -5.39 -14.06
N THR A 2 40.24 -4.09 -14.35
CA THR A 2 41.29 -3.08 -14.25
C THR A 2 41.79 -3.10 -12.81
N ASP A 3 43.13 -3.15 -12.62
CA ASP A 3 43.73 -3.06 -11.29
C ASP A 3 43.22 -1.78 -10.61
N LEU A 4 42.35 -1.97 -9.61
CA LEU A 4 41.78 -0.86 -8.84
C LEU A 4 42.90 -0.32 -7.93
N ILE A 5 43.57 0.73 -8.38
CA ILE A 5 44.56 1.41 -7.56
C ILE A 5 43.79 2.26 -6.52
N ILE A 6 43.87 1.83 -5.27
CA ILE A 6 43.35 2.60 -4.14
C ILE A 6 44.48 3.48 -3.62
N ASP A 7 44.37 4.76 -3.86
CA ASP A 7 45.32 5.77 -3.38
C ASP A 7 44.62 6.74 -2.39
N ASP A 8 45.40 7.63 -1.80
CA ASP A 8 44.87 8.61 -0.83
C ASP A 8 43.85 9.57 -1.47
N ALA A 9 43.98 9.86 -2.77
CA ALA A 9 43.05 10.73 -3.50
C ALA A 9 41.70 10.03 -3.70
N THR A 10 41.71 8.73 -3.97
CA THR A 10 40.49 7.88 -4.07
C THR A 10 39.75 7.84 -2.73
N ILE A 11 40.48 7.64 -1.62
CA ILE A 11 39.89 7.64 -0.27
C ILE A 11 39.30 9.02 0.05
N ALA A 12 40.06 10.10 -0.20
CA ALA A 12 39.60 11.48 0.03
C ALA A 12 38.38 11.86 -0.85
N ALA A 13 38.25 11.28 -2.05
CA ALA A 13 37.02 11.43 -2.85
C ALA A 13 35.82 10.72 -2.22
N ALA A 14 36.00 9.50 -1.72
CA ALA A 14 34.98 8.76 -1.01
C ALA A 14 34.53 9.46 0.29
N GLU A 15 35.46 10.03 1.06
CA GLU A 15 35.16 10.82 2.27
C GLU A 15 34.15 11.94 1.99
N ARG A 16 34.29 12.65 0.86
CA ARG A 16 33.38 13.73 0.45
C ARG A 16 31.95 13.20 0.21
N LEU A 17 31.81 12.00 -0.35
CA LEU A 17 30.51 11.36 -0.57
C LEU A 17 29.87 10.92 0.74
N LEU A 18 30.69 10.49 1.71
CA LEU A 18 30.24 9.98 3.01
C LEU A 18 30.12 11.08 4.07
N GLY A 19 30.56 12.32 3.80
CA GLY A 19 30.52 13.43 4.75
C GLY A 19 31.45 13.24 5.97
N ILE A 20 32.55 12.50 5.84
CA ILE A 20 33.53 12.19 6.89
C ILE A 20 34.91 12.66 6.50
N ARG A 21 35.84 12.66 7.43
CA ARG A 21 37.26 13.00 7.18
C ARG A 21 38.19 12.08 7.96
N TYR A 22 39.28 11.70 7.31
CA TYR A 22 40.39 10.97 7.91
C TYR A 22 41.68 11.78 7.80
N THR A 23 42.63 11.51 8.68
CA THR A 23 43.99 12.04 8.60
C THR A 23 44.80 11.32 7.52
N GLU A 24 45.95 11.89 7.11
CA GLU A 24 46.86 11.23 6.14
C GLU A 24 47.33 9.86 6.64
N SER A 25 47.63 9.73 7.96
CA SER A 25 48.04 8.47 8.56
C SER A 25 46.94 7.41 8.50
N GLU A 26 45.69 7.81 8.75
CA GLU A 26 44.54 6.91 8.67
C GLU A 26 44.28 6.46 7.24
N ARG A 27 44.36 7.35 6.26
CA ARG A 27 44.27 7.00 4.82
C ARG A 27 45.32 5.99 4.41
N ALA A 28 46.59 6.20 4.84
CA ALA A 28 47.67 5.28 4.56
C ALA A 28 47.35 3.85 5.09
N GLN A 29 46.82 3.74 6.31
CA GLN A 29 46.41 2.45 6.87
C GLN A 29 45.22 1.84 6.12
N MET A 30 44.21 2.65 5.74
CA MET A 30 43.05 2.21 4.99
C MET A 30 43.43 1.70 3.60
N ARG A 31 44.37 2.35 2.90
CA ARG A 31 44.86 1.96 1.59
C ARG A 31 45.31 0.50 1.56
N ASP A 32 45.98 0.07 2.61
CA ASP A 32 46.53 -1.29 2.70
C ASP A 32 45.41 -2.35 2.98
N ASN A 33 44.30 -1.97 3.60
CA ASN A 33 43.24 -2.86 4.03
C ASN A 33 42.01 -2.90 3.09
N LEU A 34 41.69 -1.81 2.39
CA LEU A 34 40.54 -1.69 1.51
C LEU A 34 40.51 -2.70 0.36
N PRO A 35 41.61 -3.05 -0.31
CA PRO A 35 41.59 -4.05 -1.38
C PRO A 35 40.99 -5.40 -0.96
N ALA A 36 41.33 -5.89 0.22
CA ALA A 36 40.77 -7.15 0.74
C ALA A 36 39.25 -7.04 1.01
N GLN A 37 38.81 -5.91 1.54
CA GLN A 37 37.37 -5.66 1.76
C GLN A 37 36.59 -5.60 0.43
N ILE A 38 37.14 -4.92 -0.58
CA ILE A 38 36.55 -4.84 -1.92
C ILE A 38 36.44 -6.22 -2.56
N GLU A 39 37.51 -7.04 -2.48
CA GLU A 39 37.51 -8.40 -2.99
C GLU A 39 36.40 -9.25 -2.35
N LEU A 40 36.26 -9.21 -1.03
CA LEU A 40 35.17 -9.90 -0.32
C LEU A 40 33.79 -9.45 -0.80
N GLY A 41 33.60 -8.14 -1.02
CA GLY A 41 32.38 -7.59 -1.58
C GLY A 41 32.07 -8.10 -2.99
N LEU A 42 33.09 -8.17 -3.86
CA LEU A 42 32.95 -8.72 -5.21
C LEU A 42 32.61 -10.22 -5.19
N ARG A 43 33.25 -10.99 -4.30
CA ARG A 43 32.95 -12.43 -4.13
C ARG A 43 31.53 -12.64 -3.63
N ARG A 44 31.03 -11.81 -2.71
CA ARG A 44 29.64 -11.84 -2.27
C ARG A 44 28.68 -11.60 -3.43
N ARG A 45 28.95 -10.60 -4.29
CA ARG A 45 28.10 -10.28 -5.46
C ARG A 45 28.01 -11.40 -6.49
N ALA A 46 28.95 -12.36 -6.50
CA ALA A 46 28.85 -13.54 -7.33
C ALA A 46 27.84 -14.58 -6.84
N VAL A 47 27.26 -14.39 -5.65
CA VAL A 47 26.20 -15.23 -5.10
C VAL A 47 24.85 -14.58 -5.38
N THR A 48 24.05 -15.20 -6.25
CA THR A 48 22.68 -14.75 -6.56
C THR A 48 21.77 -14.95 -5.35
N LEU A 49 21.07 -13.89 -4.96
CA LEU A 49 20.08 -13.89 -3.89
C LEU A 49 18.71 -13.53 -4.48
N PRO A 50 17.73 -14.45 -4.49
CA PRO A 50 16.43 -14.17 -5.07
C PRO A 50 15.70 -13.06 -4.29
N ASN A 51 14.91 -12.23 -4.98
CA ASN A 51 14.16 -11.13 -4.40
C ASN A 51 13.31 -11.52 -3.19
N ALA A 52 12.76 -12.72 -3.17
CA ALA A 52 11.94 -13.24 -2.07
C ALA A 52 12.74 -13.58 -0.80
N LEU A 53 14.08 -13.67 -0.85
CA LEU A 53 14.91 -14.02 0.30
C LEU A 53 15.16 -12.79 1.18
N PRO A 54 14.59 -12.72 2.40
CA PRO A 54 14.78 -11.57 3.28
C PRO A 54 16.15 -11.58 3.96
N PRO A 55 16.60 -10.42 4.51
CA PRO A 55 17.75 -10.38 5.42
C PRO A 55 17.53 -11.26 6.66
N ALA A 56 18.62 -11.79 7.23
CA ALA A 56 18.56 -12.55 8.47
C ALA A 56 18.10 -11.71 9.68
N THR A 57 18.29 -10.39 9.64
CA THR A 57 17.75 -9.46 10.63
C THR A 57 16.36 -9.00 10.16
N LEU A 58 15.32 -9.46 10.83
CA LEU A 58 13.93 -9.13 10.51
C LEU A 58 13.44 -7.95 11.35
N PHE A 59 12.61 -7.10 10.73
CA PHE A 59 11.92 -6.03 11.43
C PHE A 59 10.73 -6.59 12.23
N ASP A 60 10.68 -6.23 13.52
CA ASP A 60 9.51 -6.45 14.37
C ASP A 60 9.00 -5.08 14.85
N PRO A 61 7.74 -4.71 14.55
CA PRO A 61 7.17 -3.43 14.96
C PRO A 61 6.94 -3.35 16.48
N ARG A 62 6.91 -4.49 17.18
CA ARG A 62 6.63 -4.56 18.60
C ARG A 62 7.84 -4.17 19.44
N LEU A 63 7.62 -3.29 20.40
CA LEU A 63 8.61 -2.99 21.44
C LEU A 63 8.62 -4.05 22.53
N ALA A 64 9.67 -4.10 23.33
CA ALA A 64 9.70 -4.93 24.51
C ALA A 64 8.52 -4.61 25.45
N GLY A 65 7.82 -5.65 25.91
CA GLY A 65 6.62 -5.49 26.73
C GLY A 65 5.32 -5.22 25.96
N PHE A 66 5.36 -5.25 24.60
CA PHE A 66 4.14 -5.14 23.79
C PHE A 66 3.11 -6.20 24.18
N THR A 67 1.86 -5.78 24.32
CA THR A 67 0.73 -6.67 24.55
C THR A 67 -0.21 -6.61 23.37
N MET A 68 -0.53 -7.78 22.78
CA MET A 68 -1.47 -7.87 21.68
C MET A 68 -2.85 -7.35 22.11
N PRO A 69 -3.45 -6.37 21.41
CA PRO A 69 -4.77 -5.85 21.79
C PRO A 69 -5.83 -6.95 21.69
N ALA A 70 -6.76 -6.93 22.64
CA ALA A 70 -7.90 -7.83 22.64
C ALA A 70 -8.78 -7.55 21.42
N GLN A 71 -9.19 -8.61 20.73
CA GLN A 71 -10.05 -8.49 19.56
C GLN A 71 -11.49 -8.85 19.90
N ALA A 72 -12.45 -8.06 19.42
CA ALA A 72 -13.85 -8.41 19.47
C ALA A 72 -14.14 -9.56 18.49
N ALA A 73 -15.26 -10.27 18.69
CA ALA A 73 -15.78 -11.14 17.63
C ALA A 73 -16.18 -10.28 16.42
N THR A 74 -15.88 -10.79 15.21
CA THR A 74 -16.26 -10.06 13.99
C THR A 74 -17.80 -10.04 13.87
N ASN A 75 -18.36 -8.82 13.89
CA ASN A 75 -19.77 -8.55 13.75
C ASN A 75 -19.99 -7.40 12.76
N ILE A 76 -20.17 -7.75 11.48
CA ILE A 76 -20.44 -6.79 10.42
C ILE A 76 -21.85 -7.04 9.91
N PRO A 77 -22.77 -6.05 10.03
CA PRO A 77 -24.15 -6.21 9.60
C PRO A 77 -24.24 -6.55 8.11
N ARG A 78 -24.91 -7.64 7.77
CA ARG A 78 -25.15 -8.10 6.40
C ARG A 78 -26.53 -7.67 5.89
N ARG A 79 -26.89 -6.42 6.11
CA ARG A 79 -28.15 -5.87 5.57
C ARG A 79 -27.82 -5.11 4.29
N ALA A 80 -28.42 -5.55 3.19
CA ALA A 80 -28.40 -4.82 1.93
C ALA A 80 -29.81 -4.26 1.65
N PRO A 81 -29.90 -3.12 0.96
CA PRO A 81 -31.16 -2.66 0.36
C PRO A 81 -31.65 -3.67 -0.69
N ALA A 82 -32.80 -3.41 -1.30
CA ALA A 82 -33.24 -4.19 -2.45
C ALA A 82 -32.17 -4.15 -3.55
N LEU A 83 -31.99 -5.28 -4.27
CA LEU A 83 -31.06 -5.33 -5.39
C LEU A 83 -31.46 -4.28 -6.45
N PRO A 84 -30.56 -3.38 -6.88
CA PRO A 84 -30.86 -2.42 -7.93
C PRO A 84 -31.11 -3.10 -9.28
N ASP A 85 -31.95 -2.48 -10.11
CA ASP A 85 -32.19 -2.96 -11.48
C ASP A 85 -31.01 -2.68 -12.41
N ALA A 86 -30.36 -1.51 -12.22
CA ALA A 86 -29.26 -1.06 -13.09
C ALA A 86 -27.94 -1.73 -12.68
N ASP A 87 -27.28 -2.38 -13.63
CA ASP A 87 -25.96 -3.01 -13.43
C ASP A 87 -24.90 -2.01 -12.98
N ALA A 88 -25.01 -0.73 -13.37
CA ALA A 88 -24.11 0.32 -12.89
C ALA A 88 -24.24 0.54 -11.37
N ASP A 89 -25.45 0.44 -10.80
CA ASP A 89 -25.66 0.59 -9.35
C ASP A 89 -25.14 -0.63 -8.59
N ILE A 90 -25.30 -1.82 -9.16
CA ILE A 90 -24.72 -3.05 -8.62
C ILE A 90 -23.19 -2.94 -8.59
N ALA A 91 -22.56 -2.43 -9.66
CA ALA A 91 -21.11 -2.31 -9.77
C ALA A 91 -20.49 -1.37 -8.72
N PHE A 92 -21.22 -0.35 -8.28
CA PHE A 92 -20.77 0.58 -7.25
C PHE A 92 -21.21 0.20 -5.82
N ALA A 93 -21.99 -0.87 -5.66
CA ALA A 93 -22.40 -1.32 -4.34
C ALA A 93 -21.18 -1.75 -3.49
N PRO A 94 -21.19 -1.48 -2.17
CA PRO A 94 -20.15 -1.98 -1.27
C PRO A 94 -20.15 -3.52 -1.21
N VAL A 95 -19.00 -4.11 -0.88
CA VAL A 95 -18.81 -5.57 -0.80
C VAL A 95 -19.82 -6.21 0.15
N CYS A 96 -20.11 -5.56 1.28
CA CYS A 96 -21.09 -6.06 2.24
C CYS A 96 -22.50 -6.24 1.62
N HIS A 97 -22.93 -5.36 0.69
CA HIS A 97 -24.18 -5.51 -0.04
C HIS A 97 -24.10 -6.60 -1.11
N LEU A 98 -23.01 -6.62 -1.90
CA LEU A 98 -22.76 -7.68 -2.90
C LEU A 98 -22.82 -9.06 -2.23
N SER A 99 -22.13 -9.22 -1.11
CA SER A 99 -22.13 -10.44 -0.30
C SER A 99 -23.53 -10.84 0.16
N ALA A 100 -24.33 -9.88 0.65
CA ALA A 100 -25.68 -10.15 1.12
C ALA A 100 -26.61 -10.59 -0.02
N TRP A 101 -26.56 -9.94 -1.18
CA TRP A 101 -27.36 -10.32 -2.36
C TRP A 101 -26.97 -11.70 -2.91
N ILE A 102 -25.67 -12.04 -2.92
CA ILE A 102 -25.19 -13.36 -3.35
C ILE A 102 -25.67 -14.42 -2.36
N ALA A 103 -25.42 -14.24 -1.06
CA ALA A 103 -25.84 -15.18 -0.02
C ALA A 103 -27.37 -15.37 0.02
N GLY A 104 -28.15 -14.33 -0.32
CA GLY A 104 -29.62 -14.38 -0.42
C GLY A 104 -30.13 -14.91 -1.75
N GLY A 105 -29.26 -15.29 -2.70
CA GLY A 105 -29.66 -15.80 -4.02
C GLY A 105 -30.29 -14.75 -4.95
N GLN A 106 -30.19 -13.45 -4.62
CA GLN A 106 -30.73 -12.34 -5.40
C GLN A 106 -29.80 -11.96 -6.57
N LEU A 107 -28.50 -12.16 -6.40
CA LEU A 107 -27.45 -11.88 -7.38
C LEU A 107 -26.56 -13.10 -7.55
N SER A 108 -26.39 -13.62 -8.76
CA SER A 108 -25.41 -14.67 -9.01
C SER A 108 -24.00 -14.11 -9.14
N ALA A 109 -22.99 -14.87 -8.72
CA ALA A 109 -21.59 -14.52 -8.91
C ALA A 109 -21.25 -14.37 -10.39
N VAL A 110 -21.84 -15.19 -11.26
CA VAL A 110 -21.68 -15.10 -12.72
C VAL A 110 -22.21 -13.76 -13.25
N ARG A 111 -23.41 -13.31 -12.85
CA ARG A 111 -23.95 -12.01 -13.27
C ARG A 111 -23.04 -10.86 -12.81
N LEU A 112 -22.66 -10.88 -11.55
CA LEU A 112 -21.78 -9.85 -10.98
C LEU A 112 -20.41 -9.80 -11.70
N THR A 113 -19.84 -10.96 -11.98
CA THR A 113 -18.55 -11.07 -12.71
C THR A 113 -18.68 -10.49 -14.13
N ARG A 114 -19.76 -10.80 -14.85
CA ARG A 114 -20.02 -10.23 -16.19
C ARG A 114 -20.15 -8.71 -16.12
N ILE A 115 -20.88 -8.16 -15.16
CA ILE A 115 -20.99 -6.70 -14.97
C ILE A 115 -19.60 -6.06 -14.88
N TYR A 116 -18.71 -6.61 -14.04
CA TYR A 116 -17.37 -6.04 -13.91
C TYR A 116 -16.50 -6.25 -15.15
N LEU A 117 -16.54 -7.42 -15.80
CA LEU A 117 -15.78 -7.66 -17.04
C LEU A 117 -16.22 -6.71 -18.16
N ASP A 118 -17.51 -6.45 -18.32
CA ASP A 118 -18.04 -5.51 -19.31
C ASP A 118 -17.59 -4.07 -19.00
N ARG A 119 -17.60 -3.68 -17.71
CA ARG A 119 -17.09 -2.38 -17.29
C ARG A 119 -15.57 -2.26 -17.50
N ILE A 120 -14.80 -3.31 -17.24
CA ILE A 120 -13.36 -3.34 -17.53
C ILE A 120 -13.12 -3.14 -19.02
N ARG A 121 -13.81 -3.87 -19.90
CA ARG A 121 -13.70 -3.71 -21.37
C ARG A 121 -13.99 -2.28 -21.81
N ARG A 122 -14.97 -1.64 -21.21
CA ARG A 122 -15.38 -0.27 -21.54
C ARG A 122 -14.39 0.78 -21.04
N PHE A 123 -13.93 0.70 -19.80
CA PHE A 123 -13.23 1.80 -19.13
C PHE A 123 -11.71 1.58 -18.98
N ASN A 124 -11.21 0.34 -19.03
CA ASN A 124 -9.78 0.09 -18.92
C ASN A 124 -8.94 0.73 -20.04
N PRO A 125 -9.41 0.86 -21.29
CA PRO A 125 -8.68 1.61 -22.32
C PRO A 125 -8.40 3.09 -21.97
N THR A 126 -9.22 3.69 -21.10
CA THR A 126 -9.01 5.06 -20.59
C THR A 126 -8.24 5.08 -19.28
N LEU A 127 -8.54 4.16 -18.38
CA LEU A 127 -8.00 4.17 -17.00
C LEU A 127 -6.66 3.44 -16.87
N TYR A 128 -6.35 2.51 -17.75
CA TYR A 128 -5.12 1.69 -17.68
C TYR A 128 -4.92 1.06 -16.32
N CYS A 129 -6.00 0.56 -15.69
CA CYS A 129 -5.96 0.05 -14.32
C CYS A 129 -5.85 -1.48 -14.22
N PHE A 130 -6.02 -2.23 -15.31
CA PHE A 130 -5.72 -3.66 -15.42
C PHE A 130 -4.60 -3.89 -16.43
N ALA A 131 -3.56 -4.60 -16.02
CA ALA A 131 -2.47 -5.05 -16.87
C ALA A 131 -2.85 -6.35 -17.60
N THR A 132 -3.54 -7.26 -16.89
CA THR A 132 -4.03 -8.54 -17.42
C THR A 132 -5.46 -8.74 -16.92
N VAL A 133 -6.37 -9.11 -17.82
CA VAL A 133 -7.76 -9.50 -17.50
C VAL A 133 -7.88 -11.02 -17.67
N THR A 134 -8.54 -11.68 -16.72
CA THR A 134 -8.64 -13.16 -16.66
C THR A 134 -10.08 -13.64 -16.88
N ASP A 135 -10.71 -13.22 -18.00
CA ASP A 135 -12.14 -13.47 -18.28
C ASP A 135 -12.55 -14.93 -18.06
N ALA A 136 -11.84 -15.88 -18.66
CA ALA A 136 -12.18 -17.31 -18.58
C ALA A 136 -12.06 -17.85 -17.15
N LEU A 137 -10.98 -17.48 -16.44
CA LEU A 137 -10.77 -17.89 -15.05
C LEU A 137 -11.83 -17.27 -14.14
N ALA A 138 -12.12 -15.97 -14.31
CA ALA A 138 -13.11 -15.26 -13.51
C ALA A 138 -14.51 -15.89 -13.65
N LEU A 139 -14.92 -16.23 -14.87
CA LEU A 139 -16.21 -16.88 -15.11
C LEU A 139 -16.25 -18.30 -14.52
N ALA A 140 -15.18 -19.08 -14.66
CA ALA A 140 -15.10 -20.43 -14.08
C ALA A 140 -15.14 -20.38 -12.54
N GLN A 141 -14.46 -19.42 -11.90
CA GLN A 141 -14.53 -19.21 -10.46
C GLN A 141 -15.93 -18.77 -10.01
N ALA A 142 -16.59 -17.90 -10.77
CA ALA A 142 -17.95 -17.45 -10.49
C ALA A 142 -18.98 -18.58 -10.62
N GLU A 143 -18.89 -19.41 -11.67
CA GLU A 143 -19.72 -20.59 -11.86
C GLU A 143 -19.56 -21.60 -10.71
N ARG A 144 -18.30 -21.81 -10.27
CA ARG A 144 -18.02 -22.64 -9.07
C ARG A 144 -18.67 -22.05 -7.81
N ALA A 145 -18.61 -20.73 -7.60
CA ALA A 145 -19.21 -20.08 -6.46
C ALA A 145 -20.74 -20.26 -6.48
N ASP A 146 -21.40 -20.01 -7.61
CA ASP A 146 -22.85 -20.22 -7.75
C ASP A 146 -23.23 -21.70 -7.52
N ALA A 147 -22.45 -22.66 -8.02
CA ALA A 147 -22.68 -24.09 -7.79
C ALA A 147 -22.54 -24.49 -6.31
N LEU A 148 -21.52 -23.98 -5.61
CA LEU A 148 -21.32 -24.21 -4.17
C LEU A 148 -22.51 -23.66 -3.36
N LEU A 149 -22.96 -22.44 -3.66
CA LEU A 149 -24.08 -21.82 -2.99
C LEU A 149 -25.38 -22.61 -3.24
N ALA A 150 -25.63 -23.06 -4.47
CA ALA A 150 -26.78 -23.91 -4.80
C ALA A 150 -26.76 -25.27 -4.07
N ALA A 151 -25.56 -25.77 -3.76
CA ALA A 151 -25.37 -26.98 -2.93
C ALA A 151 -25.43 -26.71 -1.41
N GLY A 152 -25.76 -25.48 -0.99
CA GLY A 152 -25.85 -25.08 0.41
C GLY A 152 -24.52 -24.73 1.07
N THR A 153 -23.43 -24.60 0.29
CA THR A 153 -22.09 -24.24 0.80
C THR A 153 -21.81 -22.76 0.54
N TRP A 154 -21.75 -21.98 1.61
CA TRP A 154 -21.35 -20.58 1.59
C TRP A 154 -19.98 -20.41 2.27
N LEU A 155 -18.95 -19.93 1.53
CA LEU A 155 -17.58 -19.84 2.01
C LEU A 155 -17.29 -18.58 2.85
N GLY A 156 -18.26 -17.70 3.00
CA GLY A 156 -18.12 -16.48 3.78
C GLY A 156 -18.35 -15.20 2.98
N PRO A 157 -18.08 -14.03 3.57
CA PRO A 157 -18.48 -12.73 3.01
C PRO A 157 -17.90 -12.39 1.64
N LEU A 158 -16.81 -13.02 1.23
CA LEU A 158 -16.19 -12.79 -0.09
C LEU A 158 -16.60 -13.84 -1.14
N HIS A 159 -17.47 -14.78 -0.79
CA HIS A 159 -17.96 -15.81 -1.70
C HIS A 159 -18.62 -15.21 -2.94
N GLY A 160 -18.06 -15.48 -4.12
CA GLY A 160 -18.53 -14.97 -5.40
C GLY A 160 -18.27 -13.48 -5.67
N VAL A 161 -17.54 -12.77 -4.80
CA VAL A 161 -17.23 -11.34 -4.96
C VAL A 161 -15.98 -11.15 -5.82
N PRO A 162 -16.09 -10.41 -6.97
CA PRO A 162 -14.98 -10.20 -7.86
C PRO A 162 -13.98 -9.15 -7.36
N TYR A 163 -12.67 -9.42 -7.56
CA TYR A 163 -11.58 -8.53 -7.14
C TYR A 163 -10.46 -8.41 -8.17
N GLY A 164 -9.62 -7.36 -8.00
CA GLY A 164 -8.39 -7.16 -8.74
C GLY A 164 -7.16 -7.34 -7.84
N ALA A 165 -6.15 -8.07 -8.32
CA ALA A 165 -4.90 -8.31 -7.59
C ALA A 165 -3.78 -7.43 -8.14
N LYS A 166 -3.12 -6.63 -7.28
CA LYS A 166 -1.95 -5.82 -7.69
C LYS A 166 -0.89 -6.70 -8.38
N ASP A 167 -0.32 -6.19 -9.45
CA ASP A 167 0.60 -6.93 -10.35
C ASP A 167 2.00 -7.21 -9.76
N ILE A 168 2.10 -7.27 -8.46
CA ILE A 168 3.25 -7.78 -7.70
C ILE A 168 2.93 -9.07 -6.93
N LEU A 169 1.66 -9.47 -6.91
CA LEU A 169 1.19 -10.64 -6.19
C LEU A 169 1.21 -11.83 -7.15
N ASP A 170 2.09 -12.77 -6.94
CA ASP A 170 2.24 -13.93 -7.78
C ASP A 170 0.91 -14.69 -7.89
N THR A 171 0.55 -15.02 -9.14
CA THR A 171 -0.66 -15.76 -9.47
C THR A 171 -0.27 -16.82 -10.49
N ALA A 172 -0.41 -18.09 -10.12
CA ALA A 172 0.06 -19.20 -10.90
C ALA A 172 -0.48 -19.19 -12.34
N GLY A 173 0.43 -19.27 -13.32
CA GLY A 173 0.09 -19.30 -14.74
C GLY A 173 -0.39 -17.95 -15.32
N ILE A 174 -0.38 -16.86 -14.56
CA ILE A 174 -0.82 -15.53 -15.01
C ILE A 174 0.36 -14.56 -14.97
N VAL A 175 0.54 -13.79 -16.05
CA VAL A 175 1.58 -12.76 -16.10
C VAL A 175 1.51 -11.85 -14.88
N THR A 176 2.63 -11.71 -14.19
CA THR A 176 2.83 -10.87 -13.02
C THR A 176 4.12 -10.10 -13.22
N GLY A 177 4.00 -8.94 -13.89
CA GLY A 177 5.11 -8.21 -14.53
C GLY A 177 5.72 -7.11 -13.67
N TRP A 178 5.28 -6.93 -12.41
CA TRP A 178 5.82 -5.93 -11.46
C TRP A 178 5.81 -4.49 -12.00
N GLY A 179 5.03 -4.25 -13.05
CA GLY A 179 4.94 -2.95 -13.74
C GLY A 179 6.21 -2.53 -14.47
N ALA A 180 7.23 -3.37 -14.55
CA ALA A 180 8.57 -3.05 -15.03
C ALA A 180 8.95 -3.89 -16.25
N GLU A 181 9.61 -3.27 -17.22
CA GLU A 181 9.98 -3.85 -18.51
C GLU A 181 10.76 -5.16 -18.39
N PRO A 182 11.77 -5.30 -17.51
CA PRO A 182 12.52 -6.56 -17.35
C PRO A 182 11.64 -7.75 -16.95
N TYR A 183 10.49 -7.51 -16.35
CA TYR A 183 9.60 -8.53 -15.81
C TYR A 183 8.25 -8.64 -16.55
N ALA A 184 8.03 -7.88 -17.63
CA ALA A 184 6.74 -7.79 -18.34
C ALA A 184 6.16 -9.13 -18.83
N GLY A 185 7.03 -10.13 -19.05
CA GLY A 185 6.63 -11.50 -19.44
C GLY A 185 6.73 -12.54 -18.34
N ARG A 186 6.98 -12.14 -17.07
CA ARG A 186 7.17 -13.07 -15.98
C ARG A 186 5.87 -13.78 -15.60
N VAL A 187 5.87 -15.11 -15.59
CA VAL A 187 4.75 -15.97 -15.20
C VAL A 187 5.14 -16.80 -14.00
N PRO A 188 4.58 -16.60 -12.82
CA PRO A 188 4.88 -17.38 -11.64
C PRO A 188 4.25 -18.79 -11.69
N GLU A 189 4.89 -19.76 -11.02
CA GLU A 189 4.41 -21.14 -10.92
C GLU A 189 3.44 -21.34 -9.75
N HIS A 190 3.47 -20.45 -8.74
CA HIS A 190 2.71 -20.58 -7.50
C HIS A 190 1.95 -19.29 -7.19
N ASP A 191 0.85 -19.44 -6.47
CA ASP A 191 0.09 -18.31 -5.95
C ASP A 191 0.75 -17.73 -4.70
N ALA A 192 0.74 -16.40 -4.60
CA ALA A 192 0.98 -15.71 -3.33
C ALA A 192 -0.05 -16.16 -2.27
N THR A 193 0.36 -16.21 -1.01
CA THR A 193 -0.54 -16.62 0.09
C THR A 193 -1.84 -15.82 0.12
N VAL A 194 -1.80 -14.52 -0.15
CA VAL A 194 -2.99 -13.68 -0.20
C VAL A 194 -3.94 -14.09 -1.33
N ILE A 195 -3.43 -14.51 -2.49
CA ILE A 195 -4.24 -15.00 -3.62
C ILE A 195 -4.91 -16.32 -3.26
N ARG A 196 -4.15 -17.25 -2.67
CA ARG A 196 -4.67 -18.54 -2.20
C ARG A 196 -5.78 -18.35 -1.15
N ARG A 197 -5.58 -17.48 -0.15
CA ARG A 197 -6.59 -17.20 0.88
C ARG A 197 -7.88 -16.59 0.30
N LEU A 198 -7.77 -15.69 -0.68
CA LEU A 198 -8.93 -15.15 -1.37
C LEU A 198 -9.67 -16.20 -2.20
N HIS A 199 -8.94 -17.10 -2.86
CA HIS A 199 -9.52 -18.24 -3.56
C HIS A 199 -10.26 -19.17 -2.58
N GLU A 200 -9.68 -19.48 -1.43
CA GLU A 200 -10.28 -20.29 -0.36
C GLU A 200 -11.55 -19.62 0.20
N ALA A 201 -11.59 -18.28 0.29
CA ALA A 201 -12.76 -17.49 0.66
C ALA A 201 -13.83 -17.40 -0.45
N GLY A 202 -13.59 -17.98 -1.62
CA GLY A 202 -14.52 -18.00 -2.75
C GLY A 202 -14.56 -16.71 -3.56
N ALA A 203 -13.59 -15.78 -3.39
CA ALA A 203 -13.51 -14.57 -4.19
C ALA A 203 -13.10 -14.88 -5.65
N VAL A 204 -13.55 -14.03 -6.58
CA VAL A 204 -13.37 -14.21 -8.03
C VAL A 204 -12.29 -13.25 -8.55
N LEU A 205 -11.20 -13.78 -9.12
CA LEU A 205 -10.11 -12.96 -9.66
C LEU A 205 -10.45 -12.45 -11.06
N LEU A 206 -10.66 -11.12 -11.18
CA LEU A 206 -10.89 -10.45 -12.47
C LEU A 206 -9.61 -10.24 -13.28
N GLY A 207 -8.46 -10.17 -12.60
CA GLY A 207 -7.18 -9.96 -13.25
C GLY A 207 -6.15 -9.25 -12.38
N LYS A 208 -5.03 -8.88 -13.02
CA LYS A 208 -3.92 -8.17 -12.40
C LYS A 208 -4.11 -6.67 -12.57
N THR A 209 -4.21 -5.94 -11.45
CA THR A 209 -4.31 -4.48 -11.47
C THR A 209 -2.92 -3.86 -11.56
N THR A 210 -2.80 -2.78 -12.32
CA THR A 210 -1.52 -2.14 -12.61
C THR A 210 -0.81 -1.63 -11.37
N VAL A 211 0.51 -1.65 -11.45
CA VAL A 211 1.43 -1.14 -10.46
C VAL A 211 2.49 -0.29 -11.15
N GLY A 212 2.84 0.85 -10.59
CA GLY A 212 4.00 1.59 -11.11
C GLY A 212 5.27 0.75 -11.01
N ALA A 213 6.17 0.90 -11.98
CA ALA A 213 7.36 0.07 -12.13
C ALA A 213 8.08 -0.16 -10.78
N LEU A 214 8.28 -1.44 -10.43
CA LEU A 214 8.88 -1.89 -9.17
C LEU A 214 8.25 -1.21 -7.95
N ALA A 215 6.91 -1.14 -7.93
CA ALA A 215 6.11 -0.55 -6.85
C ALA A 215 6.37 0.96 -6.61
N PHE A 216 6.62 1.75 -7.67
CA PHE A 216 6.78 3.21 -7.57
C PHE A 216 5.90 3.99 -8.54
N GLY A 217 4.99 4.83 -7.98
CA GLY A 217 4.11 5.69 -8.76
C GLY A 217 3.06 4.94 -9.56
N ASP A 218 2.64 5.52 -10.68
CA ASP A 218 1.53 5.05 -11.53
C ASP A 218 1.91 4.79 -12.99
N ILE A 219 3.21 4.88 -13.32
CA ILE A 219 3.77 4.60 -14.65
C ILE A 219 4.33 3.18 -14.66
N TRP A 220 3.89 2.39 -15.64
CA TRP A 220 4.28 0.99 -15.83
C TRP A 220 4.54 0.72 -17.33
N TYR A 221 5.09 -0.42 -17.69
CA TYR A 221 5.45 -0.74 -19.09
C TYR A 221 4.29 -0.61 -20.10
N GLY A 222 3.03 -0.67 -19.67
CA GLY A 222 1.85 -0.48 -20.54
C GLY A 222 1.32 0.96 -20.57
N GLY A 223 1.95 1.90 -19.86
CA GLY A 223 1.54 3.30 -19.85
C GLY A 223 1.36 3.88 -18.44
N ARG A 224 0.32 4.70 -18.26
CA ARG A 224 0.04 5.37 -16.98
C ARG A 224 -1.38 5.10 -16.51
N THR A 225 -1.53 4.59 -15.30
CA THR A 225 -2.84 4.42 -14.66
C THR A 225 -3.45 5.78 -14.32
N ARG A 226 -4.73 5.97 -14.64
CA ARG A 226 -5.42 7.26 -14.51
C ARG A 226 -6.30 7.33 -13.27
N ASN A 227 -6.46 8.56 -12.78
CA ASN A 227 -7.46 8.89 -11.76
C ASN A 227 -8.86 8.92 -12.42
N PRO A 228 -9.84 8.13 -11.94
CA PRO A 228 -11.17 8.11 -12.55
C PRO A 228 -11.96 9.43 -12.41
N TRP A 229 -11.56 10.33 -11.50
CA TRP A 229 -12.17 11.64 -11.33
C TRP A 229 -11.60 12.72 -12.25
N ASN A 230 -10.37 12.51 -12.69
CA ASN A 230 -9.68 13.35 -13.66
C ASN A 230 -8.73 12.46 -14.48
N THR A 231 -9.14 12.06 -15.66
CA THR A 231 -8.36 11.15 -16.52
C THR A 231 -7.14 11.80 -17.18
N GLU A 232 -6.92 13.10 -16.99
CA GLU A 232 -5.70 13.79 -17.43
C GLU A 232 -4.55 13.54 -16.45
N GLU A 233 -4.85 13.24 -15.17
CA GLU A 233 -3.83 12.93 -14.18
C GLU A 233 -3.70 11.43 -13.88
N GLY A 234 -2.59 11.06 -13.30
CA GLY A 234 -2.36 9.70 -12.81
C GLY A 234 -3.09 9.42 -11.50
N SER A 235 -3.32 8.15 -11.24
CA SER A 235 -3.98 7.65 -10.03
C SER A 235 -3.15 7.80 -8.75
N SER A 236 -1.90 8.27 -8.85
CA SER A 236 -0.90 7.99 -7.83
C SER A 236 -0.65 6.48 -7.70
N GLY A 237 0.21 6.06 -6.75
CA GLY A 237 0.56 4.65 -6.65
C GLY A 237 1.36 4.34 -5.37
N SER A 238 1.86 3.12 -5.31
CA SER A 238 2.03 2.15 -6.41
C SER A 238 0.86 1.18 -6.63
N SER A 239 -0.12 1.07 -5.72
CA SER A 239 -1.35 0.28 -5.95
C SER A 239 -2.32 1.02 -6.88
N ALA A 240 -1.78 1.51 -7.99
CA ALA A 240 -2.41 2.41 -8.94
C ALA A 240 -3.71 1.83 -9.51
N GLY A 241 -3.63 0.66 -10.10
CA GLY A 241 -4.78 -0.02 -10.71
C GLY A 241 -5.80 -0.48 -9.69
N SER A 242 -5.37 -0.94 -8.50
CA SER A 242 -6.29 -1.40 -7.45
C SER A 242 -7.19 -0.26 -6.96
N ALA A 243 -6.61 0.95 -6.75
CA ALA A 243 -7.38 2.11 -6.31
C ALA A 243 -8.28 2.66 -7.43
N SER A 244 -7.74 2.80 -8.65
CA SER A 244 -8.51 3.28 -9.79
C SER A 244 -9.68 2.36 -10.11
N ALA A 245 -9.47 1.04 -10.16
CA ALA A 245 -10.52 0.06 -10.43
C ALA A 245 -11.61 0.02 -9.35
N ALA A 246 -11.23 0.03 -8.05
CA ALA A 246 -12.19 0.07 -6.96
C ALA A 246 -13.04 1.34 -7.00
N ALA A 247 -12.42 2.51 -7.17
CA ALA A 247 -13.11 3.80 -7.23
C ALA A 247 -14.02 3.93 -8.46
N ALA A 248 -13.63 3.33 -9.59
CA ALA A 248 -14.40 3.37 -10.85
C ALA A 248 -15.49 2.29 -10.94
N GLY A 249 -15.66 1.43 -9.92
CA GLY A 249 -16.62 0.33 -9.96
C GLY A 249 -16.29 -0.72 -11.01
N LEU A 250 -15.01 -1.05 -11.20
CA LEU A 250 -14.54 -2.10 -12.08
C LEU A 250 -14.19 -3.41 -11.33
N ALA A 251 -14.28 -3.38 -10.02
CA ALA A 251 -14.13 -4.55 -9.15
C ALA A 251 -14.90 -4.30 -7.85
N GLY A 252 -15.25 -5.35 -7.14
CA GLY A 252 -15.79 -5.25 -5.78
C GLY A 252 -14.76 -4.62 -4.84
N PHE A 253 -13.52 -5.10 -4.92
CA PHE A 253 -12.38 -4.57 -4.18
C PHE A 253 -11.07 -4.83 -4.96
N GLY A 254 -10.00 -4.18 -4.51
CA GLY A 254 -8.64 -4.44 -4.95
C GLY A 254 -7.75 -4.87 -3.79
N ILE A 255 -6.73 -5.67 -4.09
CA ILE A 255 -5.61 -5.91 -3.17
C ILE A 255 -4.44 -5.04 -3.60
N GLY A 256 -3.95 -4.24 -2.66
CA GLY A 256 -2.78 -3.39 -2.82
C GLY A 256 -1.63 -3.80 -1.92
N SER A 257 -0.52 -3.08 -2.04
CA SER A 257 0.60 -3.16 -1.10
C SER A 257 1.15 -1.78 -0.79
N GLU A 258 1.75 -1.64 0.37
CA GLU A 258 2.40 -0.40 0.77
C GLU A 258 3.75 -0.63 1.42
N THR A 259 4.76 0.03 0.86
CA THR A 259 6.07 0.23 1.47
C THR A 259 6.10 1.59 2.16
N LEU A 260 5.76 2.66 1.40
CA LEU A 260 5.69 4.04 1.89
C LEU A 260 4.61 4.82 1.12
N GLY A 261 3.36 4.74 1.57
CA GLY A 261 2.22 5.47 1.00
C GLY A 261 1.49 4.76 -0.15
N SER A 262 1.86 3.54 -0.53
CA SER A 262 1.35 2.91 -1.78
C SER A 262 -0.06 2.30 -1.70
N ILE A 263 -0.72 2.30 -0.55
CA ILE A 263 -2.17 2.11 -0.38
C ILE A 263 -2.83 3.47 -0.11
N VAL A 264 -2.26 4.23 0.83
CA VAL A 264 -2.78 5.53 1.29
C VAL A 264 -2.91 6.51 0.12
N SER A 265 -1.83 6.74 -0.62
CA SER A 265 -1.76 7.78 -1.65
C SER A 265 -2.71 7.53 -2.84
N PRO A 266 -2.75 6.34 -3.47
CA PRO A 266 -3.71 6.09 -4.54
C PRO A 266 -5.16 5.99 -4.05
N SER A 267 -5.41 5.53 -2.82
CA SER A 267 -6.76 5.56 -2.23
C SER A 267 -7.25 6.98 -2.04
N ALA A 268 -6.42 7.87 -1.49
CA ALA A 268 -6.74 9.28 -1.36
C ALA A 268 -6.97 9.95 -2.72
N ARG A 269 -6.09 9.69 -3.70
CA ARG A 269 -6.16 10.28 -5.04
C ARG A 269 -7.42 9.87 -5.81
N CYS A 270 -7.78 8.59 -5.74
CA CYS A 270 -8.92 8.03 -6.47
C CYS A 270 -10.22 8.07 -5.65
N GLY A 271 -10.18 8.46 -4.37
CA GLY A 271 -11.36 8.48 -3.50
C GLY A 271 -11.85 7.08 -3.11
N ALA A 272 -10.94 6.11 -3.04
CA ALA A 272 -11.21 4.79 -2.47
C ALA A 272 -10.93 4.77 -0.96
N THR A 273 -11.43 3.75 -0.28
CA THR A 273 -11.11 3.45 1.13
C THR A 273 -10.01 2.40 1.16
N GLY A 274 -8.83 2.78 1.67
CA GLY A 274 -7.66 1.90 1.73
C GLY A 274 -7.26 1.56 3.16
N LEU A 275 -7.04 0.28 3.44
CA LEU A 275 -6.51 -0.15 4.74
C LEU A 275 -5.13 -0.78 4.56
N ARG A 276 -4.11 -0.09 5.05
CA ARG A 276 -2.78 -0.66 5.27
C ARG A 276 -2.77 -1.32 6.65
N PRO A 277 -2.69 -2.65 6.74
CA PRO A 277 -2.63 -3.32 8.04
C PRO A 277 -1.29 -3.11 8.75
N THR A 278 -1.22 -3.51 10.02
CA THR A 278 0.03 -3.61 10.78
C THR A 278 1.02 -4.51 10.04
N PHE A 279 2.30 -4.12 10.06
CA PHE A 279 3.39 -4.93 9.48
C PHE A 279 3.39 -6.35 10.07
N GLY A 280 3.51 -7.34 9.20
CA GLY A 280 3.51 -8.77 9.56
C GLY A 280 2.13 -9.40 9.76
N ARG A 281 1.03 -8.62 9.75
CA ARG A 281 -0.33 -9.14 9.91
C ARG A 281 -0.81 -9.96 8.71
N VAL A 282 -0.49 -9.54 7.50
CA VAL A 282 -0.81 -10.23 6.24
C VAL A 282 0.47 -10.78 5.63
N SER A 283 0.48 -12.04 5.28
CA SER A 283 1.62 -12.71 4.65
C SER A 283 2.00 -12.04 3.33
N ARG A 284 3.30 -11.88 3.11
CA ARG A 284 3.91 -11.36 1.88
C ARG A 284 4.52 -12.47 1.02
N ALA A 285 4.39 -13.73 1.42
CA ALA A 285 4.89 -14.86 0.65
C ALA A 285 4.28 -14.87 -0.75
N GLY A 286 5.15 -14.90 -1.78
CA GLY A 286 4.77 -14.78 -3.18
C GLY A 286 4.46 -13.36 -3.67
N ALA A 287 4.77 -12.34 -2.88
CA ALA A 287 4.76 -10.95 -3.35
C ALA A 287 6.18 -10.48 -3.70
N MET A 288 6.32 -9.65 -4.74
CA MET A 288 7.56 -8.94 -5.01
C MET A 288 7.98 -8.12 -3.79
N ALA A 289 9.16 -8.37 -3.27
CA ALA A 289 9.73 -7.55 -2.21
C ALA A 289 10.33 -6.27 -2.80
N LEU A 290 9.91 -5.11 -2.28
CA LEU A 290 10.57 -3.84 -2.48
C LEU A 290 11.44 -3.48 -1.27
N CYS A 291 10.91 -3.71 -0.07
CA CYS A 291 11.58 -3.43 1.18
C CYS A 291 11.09 -4.41 2.24
N TRP A 292 11.90 -5.40 2.58
CA TRP A 292 11.51 -6.50 3.48
C TRP A 292 11.07 -6.00 4.87
N SER A 293 11.60 -4.85 5.31
CA SER A 293 11.26 -4.28 6.62
C SER A 293 10.06 -3.32 6.60
N LEU A 294 9.46 -3.04 5.42
CA LEU A 294 8.37 -2.07 5.28
C LEU A 294 7.14 -2.60 4.55
N ASP A 295 7.27 -3.60 3.67
CA ASP A 295 6.17 -4.03 2.80
C ASP A 295 5.00 -4.62 3.58
N LYS A 296 3.80 -4.18 3.23
CA LYS A 296 2.51 -4.61 3.80
C LYS A 296 1.49 -4.78 2.68
N ILE A 297 0.63 -5.79 2.77
CA ILE A 297 -0.46 -6.04 1.82
C ILE A 297 -1.77 -5.71 2.49
N GLY A 298 -2.68 -5.03 1.77
CA GLY A 298 -3.96 -4.64 2.33
C GLY A 298 -5.04 -4.35 1.29
N PRO A 299 -6.31 -4.28 1.73
CA PRO A 299 -7.45 -4.03 0.87
C PRO A 299 -7.60 -2.57 0.46
N ILE A 300 -8.15 -2.37 -0.75
CA ILE A 300 -8.62 -1.09 -1.27
C ILE A 300 -10.05 -1.31 -1.75
N CYS A 301 -10.99 -0.63 -1.11
CA CYS A 301 -12.43 -0.85 -1.25
C CYS A 301 -13.16 0.49 -1.51
N ARG A 302 -14.49 0.46 -1.48
CA ARG A 302 -15.32 1.67 -1.54
C ARG A 302 -15.85 2.11 -0.17
N ALA A 303 -15.90 1.20 0.81
CA ALA A 303 -16.41 1.47 2.15
C ALA A 303 -15.49 0.89 3.24
N VAL A 304 -15.60 1.44 4.45
CA VAL A 304 -14.81 1.00 5.61
C VAL A 304 -15.15 -0.45 5.99
N ASP A 305 -16.44 -0.82 6.03
CA ASP A 305 -16.89 -2.17 6.36
C ASP A 305 -16.28 -3.22 5.41
N ASP A 306 -16.13 -2.87 4.12
CA ASP A 306 -15.55 -3.75 3.12
C ASP A 306 -14.08 -4.07 3.40
N THR A 307 -13.31 -3.08 3.87
CA THR A 307 -11.89 -3.30 4.20
C THR A 307 -11.72 -4.29 5.33
N ALA A 308 -12.64 -4.29 6.30
CA ALA A 308 -12.65 -5.24 7.40
C ALA A 308 -12.99 -6.67 6.93
N LEU A 309 -13.96 -6.81 6.01
CA LEU A 309 -14.32 -8.11 5.43
C LEU A 309 -13.13 -8.72 4.67
N VAL A 310 -12.46 -7.92 3.86
CA VAL A 310 -11.30 -8.38 3.08
C VAL A 310 -10.13 -8.67 4.00
N LEU A 311 -9.83 -7.79 4.99
CA LEU A 311 -8.75 -8.04 5.95
C LEU A 311 -8.98 -9.34 6.72
N ALA A 312 -10.22 -9.63 7.15
CA ALA A 312 -10.54 -10.88 7.84
C ALA A 312 -10.22 -12.13 7.02
N ALA A 313 -10.38 -12.07 5.69
CA ALA A 313 -10.06 -13.18 4.80
C ALA A 313 -8.56 -13.36 4.55
N ILE A 314 -7.79 -12.27 4.50
CA ILE A 314 -6.35 -12.34 4.16
C ILE A 314 -5.44 -12.33 5.40
N ASN A 315 -5.96 -12.02 6.59
CA ASN A 315 -5.23 -12.03 7.86
C ASN A 315 -4.79 -13.43 8.27
N GLY A 316 -3.68 -13.52 8.99
CA GLY A 316 -3.25 -14.73 9.67
C GLY A 316 -1.78 -15.04 9.49
N PHE A 317 -1.24 -15.80 10.42
CA PHE A 317 0.15 -16.28 10.39
C PHE A 317 0.42 -17.15 9.16
N ASP A 318 1.62 -17.01 8.62
CA ASP A 318 2.13 -17.85 7.54
C ASP A 318 3.59 -18.20 7.81
N ALA A 319 3.87 -19.47 7.95
CA ALA A 319 5.23 -19.97 8.24
C ALA A 319 6.20 -19.80 7.04
N VAL A 320 5.69 -19.45 5.85
CA VAL A 320 6.52 -19.21 4.66
C VAL A 320 7.00 -17.75 4.58
N ASP A 321 6.35 -16.81 5.29
CA ASP A 321 6.81 -15.42 5.41
C ASP A 321 7.49 -15.23 6.77
N ASP A 322 8.81 -15.14 6.78
CA ASP A 322 9.62 -14.94 8.00
C ASP A 322 9.23 -13.69 8.81
N GLY A 323 8.62 -12.69 8.17
CA GLY A 323 8.09 -11.49 8.84
C GLY A 323 6.64 -11.61 9.29
N SER A 324 5.99 -12.76 9.11
CA SER A 324 4.59 -12.96 9.50
C SER A 324 4.43 -13.04 11.02
N ILE A 325 3.43 -12.34 11.55
CA ILE A 325 3.14 -12.27 13.00
C ILE A 325 1.76 -12.87 13.26
N ALA A 326 1.69 -13.82 14.18
CA ALA A 326 0.42 -14.38 14.62
C ALA A 326 -0.38 -13.32 15.39
N ALA A 327 -1.43 -12.79 14.76
CA ALA A 327 -2.30 -11.78 15.35
C ALA A 327 -3.75 -12.04 14.97
N PRO A 328 -4.66 -12.25 15.94
CA PRO A 328 -6.07 -12.36 15.65
C PRO A 328 -6.62 -11.04 15.09
N PHE A 329 -7.66 -11.12 14.27
CA PHE A 329 -8.41 -9.95 13.82
C PHE A 329 -9.90 -10.18 14.07
N GLY A 330 -10.53 -9.19 14.67
CA GLY A 330 -11.97 -9.13 14.82
C GLY A 330 -12.42 -7.69 15.04
N TRP A 331 -13.60 -7.36 14.55
CA TRP A 331 -14.18 -6.03 14.67
C TRP A 331 -15.70 -6.09 14.79
N ASP A 332 -16.23 -5.37 15.75
CA ASP A 332 -17.67 -5.16 15.91
C ASP A 332 -18.05 -3.78 15.34
N ALA A 333 -18.69 -3.79 14.18
CA ALA A 333 -19.15 -2.59 13.48
C ALA A 333 -20.27 -1.83 14.22
N THR A 334 -20.84 -2.40 15.31
CA THR A 334 -21.83 -1.70 16.14
C THR A 334 -21.20 -0.80 17.21
N ARG A 335 -19.87 -0.87 17.41
CA ARG A 335 -19.18 -0.03 18.37
C ARG A 335 -19.29 1.44 17.99
N SER A 336 -19.52 2.29 19.01
CA SER A 336 -19.57 3.74 18.87
C SER A 336 -18.17 4.34 18.90
N ALA A 337 -17.95 5.38 18.10
CA ALA A 337 -16.77 6.22 18.20
C ALA A 337 -16.84 7.26 19.36
N ALA A 338 -18.02 7.40 20.00
CA ALA A 338 -18.16 8.33 21.12
C ALA A 338 -17.24 7.93 22.29
N GLY A 339 -16.56 8.95 22.84
CA GLY A 339 -15.60 8.77 23.91
C GLY A 339 -14.19 8.38 23.48
N MET A 340 -13.95 8.06 22.18
CA MET A 340 -12.60 7.83 21.68
C MET A 340 -11.75 9.10 21.79
N ARG A 341 -10.47 8.93 22.11
CA ARG A 341 -9.46 10.00 22.14
C ARG A 341 -8.75 10.01 20.80
N VAL A 342 -9.04 11.02 19.97
CA VAL A 342 -8.49 11.16 18.62
C VAL A 342 -7.38 12.20 18.63
N GLY A 343 -6.14 11.75 18.58
CA GLY A 343 -4.96 12.61 18.53
C GLY A 343 -4.81 13.28 17.15
N TYR A 344 -4.32 14.51 17.12
CA TYR A 344 -4.01 15.21 15.86
C TYR A 344 -2.90 16.25 16.07
N ASN A 345 -2.05 16.44 15.07
CA ASN A 345 -1.05 17.50 15.07
C ASN A 345 -1.65 18.76 14.43
N GLU A 346 -1.88 19.81 15.21
CA GLU A 346 -2.51 21.06 14.76
C GLU A 346 -1.84 21.66 13.51
N ALA A 347 -0.51 21.57 13.42
CA ALA A 347 0.25 22.15 12.31
C ALA A 347 -0.07 21.50 10.95
N ASP A 348 -0.57 20.25 10.93
CA ASP A 348 -0.88 19.52 9.69
C ASP A 348 -2.27 19.88 9.14
N PHE A 349 -3.18 20.45 9.98
CA PHE A 349 -4.58 20.74 9.62
C PHE A 349 -4.76 22.16 9.07
N THR A 350 -4.11 22.46 7.95
CA THR A 350 -4.17 23.78 7.31
C THR A 350 -5.34 23.91 6.32
N ASP A 351 -5.79 22.81 5.73
CA ASP A 351 -6.88 22.77 4.78
C ASP A 351 -8.25 22.82 5.49
N PRO A 352 -9.26 23.57 4.97
CA PRO A 352 -10.60 23.60 5.51
C PRO A 352 -11.31 22.23 5.59
N LEU A 353 -11.07 21.32 4.63
CA LEU A 353 -11.66 19.98 4.63
C LEU A 353 -11.04 19.09 5.72
N ASP A 354 -9.74 19.25 6.00
CA ASP A 354 -9.11 18.57 7.13
C ASP A 354 -9.69 19.05 8.46
N ARG A 355 -9.87 20.36 8.63
CA ARG A 355 -10.52 20.95 9.83
C ARG A 355 -11.96 20.48 9.99
N ALA A 356 -12.71 20.38 8.88
CA ALA A 356 -14.07 19.85 8.90
C ALA A 356 -14.12 18.38 9.38
N ALA A 357 -13.06 17.60 9.13
CA ALA A 357 -12.94 16.24 9.66
C ALA A 357 -12.75 16.24 11.20
N LEU A 358 -11.96 17.17 11.76
CA LEU A 358 -11.85 17.33 13.22
C LEU A 358 -13.18 17.75 13.85
N ASP A 359 -13.94 18.61 13.18
CA ASP A 359 -15.27 19.00 13.66
C ASP A 359 -16.26 17.82 13.59
N ALA A 360 -16.14 16.94 12.60
CA ALA A 360 -16.90 15.70 12.55
C ALA A 360 -16.56 14.78 13.72
N VAL A 361 -15.28 14.63 14.08
CA VAL A 361 -14.85 13.87 15.28
C VAL A 361 -15.57 14.40 16.52
N ARG A 362 -15.59 15.72 16.74
CA ARG A 362 -16.27 16.34 17.89
C ARG A 362 -17.77 16.08 17.88
N ARG A 363 -18.43 16.21 16.72
CA ARG A 363 -19.88 15.93 16.56
C ARG A 363 -20.24 14.48 16.86
N LEU A 364 -19.33 13.53 16.64
CA LEU A 364 -19.51 12.12 16.98
C LEU A 364 -19.35 11.82 18.48
N GLY A 365 -19.04 12.83 19.28
CA GLY A 365 -18.81 12.67 20.73
C GLY A 365 -17.43 12.10 21.07
N ALA A 366 -16.49 12.07 20.12
CA ALA A 366 -15.10 11.73 20.36
C ALA A 366 -14.30 12.99 20.79
N ALA A 367 -13.23 12.80 21.57
CA ALA A 367 -12.37 13.88 22.03
C ALA A 367 -11.23 14.10 21.03
N ALA A 368 -11.19 15.28 20.40
CA ALA A 368 -10.03 15.70 19.60
C ALA A 368 -8.92 16.19 20.53
N VAL A 369 -7.78 15.50 20.55
CA VAL A 369 -6.64 15.72 21.46
C VAL A 369 -5.45 16.27 20.67
N PRO A 370 -5.03 17.53 20.88
CA PRO A 370 -3.83 18.05 20.23
C PRO A 370 -2.59 17.25 20.66
N LEU A 371 -1.76 16.91 19.69
CA LEU A 371 -0.48 16.21 19.88
C LEU A 371 0.68 17.13 19.50
N ALA A 372 1.81 16.97 20.21
CA ALA A 372 3.09 17.48 19.78
C ALA A 372 3.95 16.30 19.30
N LEU A 373 4.22 16.24 18.00
CA LEU A 373 5.20 15.29 17.50
C LEU A 373 6.60 15.78 17.86
N PRO A 374 7.50 14.90 18.32
CA PRO A 374 8.90 15.27 18.51
C PRO A 374 9.51 15.86 17.22
N ASP A 375 10.30 16.92 17.35
CA ASP A 375 11.05 17.50 16.23
C ASP A 375 12.23 16.60 15.87
N LEU A 376 12.00 15.67 14.96
CA LEU A 376 12.96 14.66 14.54
C LEU A 376 13.02 14.62 12.99
N PRO A 377 14.19 14.29 12.41
CA PRO A 377 14.36 14.22 10.96
C PRO A 377 13.75 12.93 10.37
N TYR A 378 12.43 12.77 10.46
CA TYR A 378 11.72 11.57 10.00
C TYR A 378 12.01 11.17 8.56
N ASP A 379 12.25 12.16 7.69
CA ASP A 379 12.57 11.94 6.28
C ASP A 379 13.90 11.20 6.06
N ALA A 380 14.83 11.29 7.02
CA ALA A 380 16.08 10.53 6.96
C ALA A 380 15.83 9.01 6.95
N LEU A 381 14.75 8.53 7.58
CA LEU A 381 14.39 7.11 7.60
C LEU A 381 14.11 6.53 6.21
N ARG A 382 13.79 7.38 5.21
CA ARG A 382 13.58 6.93 3.82
C ARG A 382 14.83 6.29 3.22
N HIS A 383 16.00 6.56 3.74
CA HIS A 383 17.24 5.90 3.30
C HIS A 383 17.24 4.40 3.60
N LEU A 384 16.51 3.93 4.63
CA LEU A 384 16.29 2.50 4.87
C LEU A 384 15.58 1.85 3.68
N LEU A 385 14.49 2.47 3.19
CA LEU A 385 13.78 2.01 2.00
C LEU A 385 14.69 1.95 0.78
N PHE A 386 15.47 3.01 0.52
CA PHE A 386 16.34 3.05 -0.66
C PHE A 386 17.45 2.01 -0.62
N ALA A 387 18.01 1.75 0.56
CA ALA A 387 19.02 0.71 0.73
C ALA A 387 18.46 -0.70 0.48
N GLU A 388 17.30 -1.01 1.08
CA GLU A 388 16.65 -2.31 0.89
C GLU A 388 16.15 -2.49 -0.55
N ALA A 389 15.57 -1.46 -1.18
CA ALA A 389 15.13 -1.51 -2.56
C ALA A 389 16.31 -1.72 -3.53
N ALA A 390 17.43 -1.04 -3.31
CA ALA A 390 18.64 -1.26 -4.10
C ALA A 390 19.23 -2.66 -3.91
N ALA A 391 19.06 -3.28 -2.74
CA ALA A 391 19.46 -4.65 -2.49
C ALA A 391 18.48 -5.65 -3.12
N ALA A 392 17.17 -5.40 -3.06
CA ALA A 392 16.13 -6.25 -3.63
C ALA A 392 16.22 -6.37 -5.16
N PHE A 393 16.77 -5.34 -5.82
CA PHE A 393 16.96 -5.25 -7.27
C PHE A 393 18.43 -5.02 -7.65
N GLU A 394 19.35 -5.61 -6.87
CA GLU A 394 20.79 -5.40 -7.07
C GLU A 394 21.23 -5.77 -8.48
N GLU A 395 20.70 -6.85 -9.04
CA GLU A 395 21.06 -7.35 -10.37
C GLU A 395 20.78 -6.32 -11.47
N LEU A 396 19.63 -5.62 -11.41
CA LEU A 396 19.29 -4.59 -12.41
C LEU A 396 20.36 -3.51 -12.56
N THR A 397 21.02 -3.14 -11.44
CA THR A 397 22.10 -2.14 -11.46
C THR A 397 23.45 -2.75 -11.87
N LEU A 398 23.69 -4.03 -11.56
CA LEU A 398 25.00 -4.67 -11.84
C LEU A 398 25.15 -5.10 -13.30
N ASP A 399 24.06 -5.39 -13.98
CA ASP A 399 24.01 -5.82 -15.39
C ASP A 399 23.44 -4.76 -16.33
N ASP A 400 23.25 -3.52 -15.84
CA ASP A 400 22.70 -2.38 -16.57
C ASP A 400 21.26 -2.58 -17.11
N THR A 401 20.53 -3.59 -16.61
CA THR A 401 19.14 -3.85 -17.01
C THR A 401 18.19 -2.74 -16.52
N ASP A 402 18.58 -1.98 -15.51
CA ASP A 402 17.84 -0.79 -15.05
C ASP A 402 17.69 0.29 -16.13
N ASP A 403 18.53 0.29 -17.17
CA ASP A 403 18.44 1.20 -18.31
C ASP A 403 17.20 0.90 -19.20
N THR A 404 16.58 -0.28 -19.08
CA THR A 404 15.36 -0.65 -19.83
C THR A 404 14.09 -0.08 -19.20
N LEU A 405 14.14 0.43 -17.98
CA LEU A 405 12.98 1.03 -17.33
C LEU A 405 12.56 2.33 -18.02
N THR A 406 11.28 2.49 -18.32
CA THR A 406 10.72 3.70 -18.98
C THR A 406 11.11 4.99 -18.25
N ARG A 407 11.16 4.99 -16.91
CA ARG A 407 11.52 6.18 -16.14
C ARG A 407 13.01 6.21 -15.82
N GLN A 408 13.69 7.26 -16.31
CA GLN A 408 15.13 7.52 -16.11
C GLN A 408 15.41 8.90 -15.47
N ASP A 409 14.35 9.61 -15.04
CA ASP A 409 14.49 10.92 -14.40
C ASP A 409 15.26 10.84 -13.04
N PRO A 410 15.77 11.96 -12.50
CA PRO A 410 16.58 11.96 -11.27
C PRO A 410 15.89 11.33 -10.05
N GLY A 411 14.57 11.23 -10.05
CA GLY A 411 13.78 10.60 -8.99
C GLY A 411 13.40 9.14 -9.25
N ALA A 412 13.72 8.60 -10.43
CA ALA A 412 13.39 7.23 -10.79
C ALA A 412 14.27 6.19 -10.08
N TRP A 413 13.83 4.93 -10.11
CA TRP A 413 14.52 3.82 -9.46
C TRP A 413 15.98 3.66 -9.89
N PRO A 414 16.37 3.73 -11.18
CA PRO A 414 17.77 3.57 -11.55
C PRO A 414 18.72 4.49 -10.77
N ASN A 415 18.36 5.79 -10.70
CA ASN A 415 19.16 6.75 -9.93
C ASN A 415 19.10 6.53 -8.42
N SER A 416 17.94 6.08 -7.90
CA SER A 416 17.78 5.80 -6.47
C SER A 416 18.60 4.60 -6.04
N PHE A 417 18.65 3.52 -6.85
CA PHE A 417 19.46 2.34 -6.60
C PHE A 417 20.96 2.67 -6.64
N ARG A 418 21.39 3.45 -7.65
CA ARG A 418 22.79 3.89 -7.78
C ARG A 418 23.22 4.75 -6.58
N LYS A 419 22.41 5.72 -6.16
CA LYS A 419 22.69 6.59 -5.00
C LYS A 419 22.73 5.82 -3.68
N ALA A 420 21.85 4.84 -3.49
CA ALA A 420 21.78 4.05 -2.26
C ALA A 420 23.10 3.29 -1.97
N ARG A 421 23.90 3.00 -3.00
CA ARG A 421 25.22 2.37 -2.82
C ARG A 421 26.24 3.23 -2.11
N PHE A 422 26.01 4.53 -2.01
CA PHE A 422 26.86 5.47 -1.25
C PHE A 422 26.39 5.67 0.20
N LEU A 423 25.34 4.99 0.64
CA LEU A 423 24.97 4.92 2.05
C LEU A 423 25.92 3.91 2.73
N SER A 424 26.63 4.36 3.76
CA SER A 424 27.52 3.45 4.49
C SER A 424 26.72 2.43 5.32
N ALA A 425 27.29 1.25 5.56
CA ALA A 425 26.69 0.26 6.47
C ALA A 425 26.52 0.82 7.89
N VAL A 426 27.42 1.71 8.31
CA VAL A 426 27.33 2.39 9.62
C VAL A 426 26.11 3.29 9.66
N ASP A 427 25.90 4.12 8.64
CA ASP A 427 24.73 5.01 8.57
C ASP A 427 23.43 4.21 8.47
N HIS A 428 23.42 3.11 7.73
CA HIS A 428 22.26 2.23 7.65
C HIS A 428 21.86 1.69 9.05
N ILE A 429 22.83 1.22 9.84
CA ILE A 429 22.60 0.76 11.21
C ILE A 429 22.15 1.91 12.12
N GLN A 430 22.73 3.10 11.99
CA GLN A 430 22.31 4.26 12.78
C GLN A 430 20.89 4.73 12.43
N LEU A 431 20.49 4.63 11.16
CA LEU A 431 19.11 4.89 10.74
C LEU A 431 18.13 3.89 11.34
N ASP A 432 18.47 2.61 11.41
CA ASP A 432 17.59 1.61 12.05
C ASP A 432 17.51 1.81 13.59
N ARG A 433 18.62 2.23 14.23
CA ARG A 433 18.59 2.66 15.64
C ARG A 433 17.72 3.91 15.84
N PHE A 434 17.77 4.86 14.90
CA PHE A 434 16.90 6.04 14.91
C PHE A 434 15.42 5.63 14.70
N ARG A 435 15.15 4.67 13.81
CA ARG A 435 13.83 4.06 13.66
C ARG A 435 13.30 3.52 14.99
N ARG A 436 14.14 2.80 15.76
CA ARG A 436 13.78 2.29 17.11
C ARG A 436 13.38 3.41 18.06
N ARG A 437 14.08 4.54 18.03
CA ARG A 437 13.71 5.72 18.82
C ARG A 437 12.34 6.25 18.39
N VAL A 438 12.08 6.41 17.11
CA VAL A 438 10.77 6.86 16.61
C VAL A 438 9.66 5.91 17.04
N MET A 439 9.89 4.59 17.01
CA MET A 439 8.93 3.60 17.53
C MET A 439 8.57 3.86 19.00
N GLN A 440 9.56 4.18 19.85
CA GLN A 440 9.35 4.47 21.27
C GLN A 440 8.55 5.77 21.50
N GLU A 441 8.84 6.81 20.71
CA GLU A 441 8.11 8.09 20.79
C GLU A 441 6.64 7.92 20.38
N ILE A 442 6.36 7.16 19.34
CA ILE A 442 4.99 6.91 18.88
C ILE A 442 4.22 6.01 19.86
N ASP A 443 4.87 4.99 20.42
CA ASP A 443 4.27 4.19 21.50
C ASP A 443 3.87 5.06 22.71
N ALA A 444 4.73 6.01 23.09
CA ALA A 444 4.42 6.95 24.17
C ALA A 444 3.20 7.83 23.84
N ILE A 445 3.05 8.29 22.60
CA ILE A 445 1.88 9.06 22.15
C ILE A 445 0.59 8.23 22.29
N PHE A 446 0.62 6.97 21.86
CA PHE A 446 -0.55 6.09 21.94
C PHE A 446 -1.03 5.74 23.35
N ARG A 447 -0.24 6.03 24.39
CA ARG A 447 -0.74 5.95 25.78
C ARG A 447 -1.80 7.03 26.09
N GLY A 448 -1.77 8.14 25.36
CA GLY A 448 -2.69 9.28 25.53
C GLY A 448 -3.88 9.30 24.58
N VAL A 449 -3.86 8.55 23.48
CA VAL A 449 -4.88 8.55 22.44
C VAL A 449 -5.18 7.15 21.92
N ASP A 450 -6.35 6.97 21.36
CA ASP A 450 -6.80 5.68 20.83
C ASP A 450 -6.51 5.55 19.33
N VAL A 451 -6.47 6.68 18.61
CA VAL A 451 -6.06 6.78 17.21
C VAL A 451 -5.45 8.16 16.96
N ILE A 452 -4.67 8.28 15.86
CA ILE A 452 -4.19 9.58 15.34
C ILE A 452 -4.88 9.85 14.01
N LEU A 453 -5.52 11.02 13.89
CA LEU A 453 -6.09 11.53 12.65
C LEU A 453 -5.07 12.46 11.99
N ALA A 454 -4.89 12.33 10.68
CA ALA A 454 -4.01 13.19 9.90
C ALA A 454 -4.56 13.42 8.47
N PRO A 455 -4.18 14.51 7.79
CA PRO A 455 -4.38 14.64 6.36
C PRO A 455 -3.77 13.47 5.59
N ALA A 456 -4.38 13.07 4.49
CA ALA A 456 -3.84 12.00 3.64
C ALA A 456 -2.60 12.43 2.84
N SER A 457 -2.36 13.74 2.74
CA SER A 457 -1.20 14.34 2.08
C SER A 457 -0.59 15.41 2.97
N GLY A 458 0.73 15.51 2.96
CA GLY A 458 1.46 16.42 3.85
C GLY A 458 1.79 15.79 5.21
N GLY A 459 2.63 16.49 5.97
CA GLY A 459 3.07 16.04 7.29
C GLY A 459 3.93 14.77 7.30
N PRO A 460 4.45 14.37 8.46
CA PRO A 460 5.35 13.24 8.59
C PRO A 460 4.63 11.89 8.82
N MET A 461 3.30 11.88 9.03
CA MET A 461 2.56 10.71 9.53
C MET A 461 2.65 9.49 8.60
N THR A 462 2.68 9.69 7.27
CA THR A 462 2.87 8.58 6.33
C THR A 462 4.24 7.93 6.51
N THR A 463 5.30 8.72 6.67
CA THR A 463 6.65 8.20 6.93
C THR A 463 6.70 7.51 8.29
N ILE A 464 6.24 8.17 9.34
CA ILE A 464 6.21 7.63 10.71
C ILE A 464 5.48 6.28 10.73
N GLY A 465 4.22 6.23 10.27
CA GLY A 465 3.39 5.02 10.34
C GLY A 465 3.98 3.83 9.58
N ASN A 466 4.63 4.09 8.41
CA ASN A 466 5.29 3.02 7.66
C ASN A 466 6.57 2.54 8.36
N MET A 467 7.41 3.44 8.83
CA MET A 467 8.67 3.12 9.50
C MET A 467 8.48 2.42 10.84
N THR A 468 7.38 2.67 11.51
CA THR A 468 7.05 2.05 12.81
C THR A 468 6.14 0.84 12.69
N GLY A 469 5.69 0.50 11.48
CA GLY A 469 4.84 -0.65 11.20
C GLY A 469 3.36 -0.50 11.57
N HIS A 470 2.90 0.71 11.92
CA HIS A 470 1.50 0.97 12.30
C HIS A 470 0.53 0.80 11.13
N PRO A 471 -0.70 0.35 11.40
CA PRO A 471 -1.75 0.32 10.40
C PRO A 471 -2.24 1.74 10.06
N CYS A 472 -2.94 1.88 8.94
CA CYS A 472 -3.51 3.16 8.53
C CYS A 472 -4.75 2.92 7.67
N LEU A 473 -5.85 3.55 8.05
CA LEU A 473 -7.08 3.60 7.25
C LEU A 473 -7.17 4.95 6.55
N THR A 474 -7.35 4.94 5.24
CA THR A 474 -7.59 6.14 4.41
C THR A 474 -9.04 6.13 3.98
N ILE A 475 -9.74 7.24 4.21
CA ILE A 475 -11.13 7.42 3.82
C ILE A 475 -11.34 8.75 3.08
N ARG A 476 -12.28 8.77 2.15
CA ARG A 476 -12.71 9.98 1.47
C ARG A 476 -13.51 10.87 2.44
N SER A 477 -13.07 12.12 2.63
CA SER A 477 -13.68 13.09 3.55
C SER A 477 -14.44 14.19 2.86
N GLY A 478 -14.25 14.36 1.54
CA GLY A 478 -14.88 15.46 0.79
C GLY A 478 -14.48 15.46 -0.67
N PHE A 479 -14.73 16.59 -1.30
CA PHE A 479 -14.33 16.91 -2.67
C PHE A 479 -13.82 18.33 -2.75
N GLU A 480 -12.88 18.55 -3.65
CA GLU A 480 -12.27 19.85 -3.93
C GLU A 480 -12.16 20.08 -5.43
N GLU A 481 -12.09 21.35 -5.84
CA GLU A 481 -11.88 21.72 -7.23
C GLU A 481 -10.39 21.98 -7.46
N LEU A 482 -9.72 21.08 -8.18
CA LEU A 482 -8.30 21.20 -8.49
C LEU A 482 -8.04 21.07 -9.98
N ARG A 483 -7.03 21.80 -10.45
CA ARG A 483 -6.43 21.56 -11.76
C ARG A 483 -5.66 20.24 -11.72
N THR A 484 -5.38 19.69 -12.92
CA THR A 484 -4.61 18.45 -13.07
C THR A 484 -3.30 18.51 -12.27
N ARG A 485 -3.13 17.59 -11.34
CA ARG A 485 -1.95 17.51 -10.46
C ARG A 485 -0.81 16.79 -11.16
N GLN A 486 0.35 17.41 -11.16
CA GLN A 486 1.58 16.79 -11.65
C GLN A 486 2.30 16.11 -10.48
N MET A 487 2.54 14.82 -10.61
CA MET A 487 3.35 14.12 -9.61
C MET A 487 4.75 14.73 -9.58
N PRO A 488 5.30 15.02 -8.39
CA PRO A 488 6.66 15.48 -8.27
C PRO A 488 7.62 14.43 -8.84
N ALA A 489 8.72 14.87 -9.38
CA ALA A 489 9.76 13.98 -9.93
C ALA A 489 10.28 12.98 -8.89
N PHE A 490 10.12 13.27 -7.60
CA PHE A 490 10.47 12.40 -6.48
C PHE A 490 9.64 12.72 -5.22
N LEU A 491 9.71 11.84 -4.20
CA LEU A 491 8.98 11.89 -2.92
C LEU A 491 9.10 13.22 -2.12
N HIS A 492 9.86 14.20 -2.59
CA HIS A 492 10.18 15.44 -1.90
C HIS A 492 9.73 16.72 -2.63
N GLY A 493 8.81 16.65 -3.54
CA GLY A 493 8.34 17.85 -4.25
C GLY A 493 6.92 18.24 -3.85
N ALA A 494 6.63 19.54 -3.79
CA ALA A 494 5.25 20.01 -3.78
C ALA A 494 4.54 19.54 -5.05
N ILE A 495 3.32 19.05 -4.90
CA ILE A 495 2.46 18.68 -6.04
C ILE A 495 2.13 19.98 -6.78
N LYS A 496 2.61 20.12 -8.01
CA LYS A 496 2.28 21.23 -8.88
C LYS A 496 0.97 20.95 -9.62
N GLN A 497 0.22 21.99 -9.91
CA GLN A 497 -0.94 21.92 -10.80
C GLN A 497 -0.56 22.40 -12.19
N ALA A 498 -1.03 21.71 -13.23
CA ALA A 498 -0.91 22.15 -14.62
C ALA A 498 -1.86 23.32 -14.90
N ASP A 499 -1.59 24.08 -15.96
CA ASP A 499 -2.59 25.00 -16.50
C ASP A 499 -3.72 24.19 -17.15
N GLY A 500 -4.96 24.69 -17.03
CA GLY A 500 -6.13 24.01 -17.57
C GLY A 500 -7.38 24.12 -16.69
N PRO A 501 -8.42 23.35 -17.01
CA PRO A 501 -9.67 23.34 -16.22
C PRO A 501 -9.45 22.74 -14.84
N ALA A 502 -10.32 23.10 -13.90
CA ALA A 502 -10.44 22.43 -12.63
C ALA A 502 -11.38 21.22 -12.75
N PHE A 503 -11.10 20.21 -11.96
CA PHE A 503 -11.89 18.98 -11.85
C PHE A 503 -12.32 18.79 -10.40
N THR A 504 -13.54 18.30 -10.19
CA THR A 504 -13.97 17.85 -8.87
C THR A 504 -13.27 16.55 -8.53
N VAL A 505 -12.35 16.58 -7.59
CA VAL A 505 -11.53 15.42 -7.16
C VAL A 505 -11.74 15.12 -5.68
N PRO A 506 -11.53 13.86 -5.26
CA PRO A 506 -11.67 13.49 -3.86
C PRO A 506 -10.62 14.16 -2.97
N HIS A 507 -11.04 14.50 -1.76
CA HIS A 507 -10.21 14.81 -0.60
C HIS A 507 -10.31 13.66 0.41
N ALA A 508 -9.22 13.38 1.13
CA ALA A 508 -9.14 12.24 2.04
C ALA A 508 -8.35 12.56 3.31
N ILE A 509 -8.69 11.83 4.35
CA ILE A 509 -7.98 11.81 5.64
C ILE A 509 -7.48 10.40 5.95
N THR A 510 -6.56 10.30 6.90
CA THR A 510 -6.00 9.04 7.39
C THR A 510 -6.22 8.90 8.89
N ILE A 511 -6.41 7.65 9.32
CA ILE A 511 -6.59 7.28 10.72
C ILE A 511 -5.54 6.20 11.03
N MET A 512 -4.61 6.50 11.92
CA MET A 512 -3.57 5.60 12.38
C MET A 512 -3.87 5.12 13.80
N PRO A 513 -4.19 3.85 14.03
CA PRO A 513 -4.37 3.27 15.35
C PRO A 513 -3.06 2.69 15.90
N PRO A 514 -3.02 2.23 17.17
CA PRO A 514 -1.94 1.40 17.68
C PRO A 514 -1.69 0.14 16.85
N LEU A 515 -0.52 -0.48 17.01
CA LEU A 515 -0.19 -1.74 16.34
C LEU A 515 -1.24 -2.82 16.63
N PHE A 516 -1.70 -3.51 15.60
CA PHE A 516 -2.68 -4.59 15.64
C PHE A 516 -4.08 -4.18 16.14
N ASP A 517 -4.38 -2.88 16.27
CA ASP A 517 -5.70 -2.37 16.62
C ASP A 517 -6.39 -1.68 15.43
N GLU A 518 -6.40 -2.33 14.28
CA GLU A 518 -7.14 -1.86 13.10
C GLU A 518 -8.63 -1.60 13.43
N ALA A 519 -9.17 -2.31 14.42
CA ALA A 519 -10.54 -2.15 14.88
C ALA A 519 -10.85 -0.73 15.39
N ALA A 520 -9.90 -0.06 16.03
CA ALA A 520 -10.06 1.34 16.47
C ALA A 520 -10.18 2.29 15.26
N ALA A 521 -9.31 2.12 14.24
CA ALA A 521 -9.41 2.93 13.02
C ALA A 521 -10.70 2.66 12.24
N LEU A 522 -11.14 1.40 12.15
CA LEU A 522 -12.39 1.02 11.49
C LEU A 522 -13.60 1.61 12.21
N THR A 523 -13.59 1.64 13.54
CA THR A 523 -14.68 2.21 14.35
C THR A 523 -14.84 3.71 14.11
N LEU A 524 -13.74 4.47 14.19
CA LEU A 524 -13.78 5.90 13.89
C LEU A 524 -14.07 6.15 12.41
N GLY A 525 -13.40 5.41 11.51
CA GLY A 525 -13.53 5.56 10.07
C GLY A 525 -14.96 5.35 9.58
N ARG A 526 -15.66 4.32 10.07
CA ARG A 526 -17.06 4.05 9.75
C ARG A 526 -17.99 5.18 10.19
N ALA A 527 -17.78 5.70 11.40
CA ALA A 527 -18.58 6.82 11.91
C ALA A 527 -18.34 8.11 11.10
N LEU A 528 -17.09 8.40 10.73
CA LEU A 528 -16.73 9.54 9.89
C LEU A 528 -17.26 9.38 8.46
N GLU A 529 -17.13 8.21 7.83
CA GLU A 529 -17.66 7.90 6.50
C GLU A 529 -19.17 8.21 6.42
N ALA A 530 -19.92 7.77 7.43
CA ALA A 530 -21.35 8.08 7.55
C ALA A 530 -21.61 9.59 7.75
N SER A 531 -20.76 10.28 8.54
CA SER A 531 -20.90 11.73 8.80
C SER A 531 -20.60 12.58 7.57
N PHE A 532 -19.63 12.17 6.73
CA PHE A 532 -19.27 12.91 5.52
C PHE A 532 -20.32 12.78 4.41
N ALA A 533 -21.04 11.67 4.36
CA ALA A 533 -22.11 11.40 3.38
C ALA A 533 -21.67 11.57 1.91
N VAL A 534 -20.42 11.22 1.59
CA VAL A 534 -19.82 11.38 0.25
C VAL A 534 -19.72 10.08 -0.54
N ALA A 535 -20.15 8.96 0.05
CA ALA A 535 -19.98 7.61 -0.52
C ALA A 535 -20.72 7.42 -1.85
N GLU A 536 -21.87 8.08 -2.04
CA GLU A 536 -22.71 7.93 -3.24
C GLU A 536 -22.17 8.64 -4.49
N ARG A 537 -21.24 9.60 -4.33
CA ARG A 537 -20.65 10.28 -5.49
C ARG A 537 -19.73 9.34 -6.25
N ARG A 538 -19.91 9.32 -7.57
CA ARG A 538 -19.19 8.45 -8.52
C ARG A 538 -18.34 9.29 -9.47
N PRO A 539 -17.21 8.72 -9.95
CA PRO A 539 -16.43 9.37 -10.99
C PRO A 539 -17.25 9.63 -12.26
N PRO A 540 -17.01 10.73 -12.98
CA PRO A 540 -17.74 11.08 -14.20
C PRO A 540 -17.23 10.28 -15.41
N LEU A 541 -17.22 8.98 -15.31
CA LEU A 541 -16.92 8.07 -16.41
C LEU A 541 -18.22 7.86 -17.21
N GLY A 542 -18.32 8.44 -18.38
CA GLY A 542 -19.50 8.48 -19.25
C GLY A 542 -20.14 7.13 -19.61
#